data_d9cb398aa6ca9599885751dbeeee8182
#
_entry.id   d9cb398aa6ca9599885751dbeeee8182
#
_cell.length_a   1.000
_cell.length_b   1.000
_cell.length_c   1.000
_cell.angle_alpha   90.00
_cell.angle_beta   90.00
_cell.angle_gamma   90.00
#
_symmetry.space_group_name_H-M   'P 1'
#
loop_
_entity.id
_entity.type
_entity.pdbx_description
1 polymer ?
#
loop_
_entity_poly.entity_id
_entity_poly.type
_entity_poly.pdbx_seq_one_letter_code
_entity_poly.pdbx_strand_id
1 'polypeptide(L)'
;MSSATSSSRRHAVSHAALGALALALVFPLTLEAQRDTRSDTQRDAPSGRGSFGIHAQVSEPKGDFANNTSNGWGLGAYFLGGLDQNSIFNIRGDFSFVNYANSRRRIPLSGTGGLIQLDLRTSSNIFSVVAGPQLLGPTGTFTPYATALGGFSVFSTESTIEGSDNTNTPFASTTNSNDVVWAYGGAVGAYVRVYNGRNPVRLDIGARFLRHDDASYLNDQRVKEAFENNRPAIPLRGRADFITYYLGVNIIAF
;
A
#
# COMPACT_ATOMS: atom_id res chain seq x y z
N MET A 1 34.30 31.56 -34.18
CA MET A 1 34.20 30.11 -34.17
C MET A 1 34.71 29.63 -32.80
N SER A 2 33.82 29.35 -31.90
CA SER A 2 34.12 28.60 -30.66
C SER A 2 32.81 28.03 -30.15
N SER A 3 32.67 26.73 -30.27
CA SER A 3 31.53 25.92 -29.83
C SER A 3 31.65 25.63 -28.35
N ALA A 4 30.68 26.09 -27.54
CA ALA A 4 30.55 25.73 -26.15
C ALA A 4 29.62 24.50 -26.02
N THR A 5 30.20 23.34 -25.70
CA THR A 5 29.50 22.09 -25.38
C THR A 5 28.98 22.17 -23.96
N SER A 6 27.66 22.25 -23.79
CA SER A 6 27.00 22.16 -22.51
C SER A 6 26.89 20.69 -22.08
N SER A 7 27.67 20.29 -21.08
CA SER A 7 27.64 18.99 -20.42
C SER A 7 26.49 18.97 -19.41
N SER A 8 25.38 18.32 -19.76
CA SER A 8 24.30 17.97 -18.84
C SER A 8 24.77 16.87 -17.89
N ARG A 9 25.11 17.21 -16.66
CA ARG A 9 25.31 16.25 -15.57
C ARG A 9 23.96 15.75 -15.09
N ARG A 10 23.58 14.57 -15.53
CA ARG A 10 22.49 13.81 -14.93
C ARG A 10 22.96 13.29 -13.58
N HIS A 11 22.34 13.75 -12.49
CA HIS A 11 22.51 13.18 -11.17
C HIS A 11 21.87 11.78 -11.16
N ALA A 12 22.71 10.77 -11.28
CA ALA A 12 22.35 9.39 -10.97
C ALA A 12 22.21 9.28 -9.44
N VAL A 13 20.97 9.32 -8.94
CA VAL A 13 20.65 8.97 -7.56
C VAL A 13 20.81 7.45 -7.46
N SER A 14 21.78 7.01 -6.69
CA SER A 14 22.13 5.60 -6.55
C SER A 14 21.00 4.86 -5.80
N HIS A 15 20.36 3.92 -6.49
CA HIS A 15 19.38 2.97 -5.95
C HIS A 15 19.97 1.85 -5.09
N ALA A 16 21.16 2.06 -4.51
CA ALA A 16 21.92 1.03 -3.79
C ALA A 16 21.48 0.81 -2.33
N ALA A 17 20.56 1.61 -1.77
CA ALA A 17 20.26 1.54 -0.34
C ALA A 17 19.04 0.66 0.02
N LEU A 18 18.20 0.26 -0.92
CA LEU A 18 16.98 -0.54 -0.64
C LEU A 18 17.15 -2.05 -0.92
N GLY A 19 18.25 -2.46 -1.52
CA GLY A 19 18.54 -3.88 -1.78
C GLY A 19 18.97 -4.70 -0.56
N ALA A 20 19.36 -4.06 0.54
CA ALA A 20 19.97 -4.75 1.68
C ALA A 20 18.97 -5.37 2.66
N LEU A 21 17.68 -5.01 2.60
CA LEU A 21 16.67 -5.52 3.54
C LEU A 21 16.03 -6.84 3.09
N ALA A 22 16.11 -7.16 1.80
CA ALA A 22 15.50 -8.40 1.25
C ALA A 22 16.41 -9.63 1.37
N LEU A 23 17.70 -9.48 1.66
CA LEU A 23 18.67 -10.58 1.68
C LEU A 23 18.87 -11.21 3.07
N ALA A 24 18.25 -10.69 4.12
CA ALA A 24 18.39 -11.19 5.50
C ALA A 24 17.40 -12.32 5.86
N LEU A 25 16.54 -12.76 4.95
CA LEU A 25 15.52 -13.80 5.22
C LEU A 25 15.90 -15.20 4.75
N VAL A 26 17.11 -15.40 4.21
CA VAL A 26 17.63 -16.74 3.94
C VAL A 26 18.65 -17.09 5.02
N PHE A 27 18.18 -17.25 6.26
CA PHE A 27 18.97 -17.95 7.28
C PHE A 27 18.71 -19.45 7.14
N PRO A 28 19.77 -20.29 7.11
CA PRO A 28 19.58 -21.72 7.23
C PRO A 28 19.01 -22.02 8.61
N LEU A 29 17.85 -22.67 8.65
CA LEU A 29 17.20 -23.17 9.86
C LEU A 29 18.01 -24.34 10.45
N THR A 30 19.15 -24.04 11.05
CA THR A 30 19.79 -24.91 12.02
C THR A 30 19.84 -24.19 13.36
N LEU A 31 18.65 -23.94 13.92
CA LEU A 31 18.54 -23.74 15.36
C LEU A 31 18.29 -25.11 15.95
N GLU A 32 19.32 -25.69 16.55
CA GLU A 32 19.15 -26.80 17.51
C GLU A 32 18.19 -26.30 18.57
N ALA A 33 17.01 -26.95 18.62
CA ALA A 33 16.04 -26.75 19.67
C ALA A 33 16.69 -27.22 20.95
N GLN A 34 17.21 -26.29 21.75
CA GLN A 34 17.55 -26.53 23.15
C GLN A 34 16.25 -26.90 23.85
N ARG A 35 16.09 -28.19 24.05
CA ARG A 35 14.97 -28.84 24.72
C ARG A 35 15.05 -28.47 26.18
N ASP A 36 14.48 -27.36 26.55
CA ASP A 36 14.24 -27.02 27.94
C ASP A 36 13.04 -27.86 28.42
N THR A 37 13.35 -29.02 29.02
CA THR A 37 12.40 -29.88 29.70
C THR A 37 11.99 -29.22 31.03
N ARG A 38 11.19 -28.17 30.92
CA ARG A 38 10.39 -27.70 32.03
C ARG A 38 8.94 -27.97 31.68
N SER A 39 8.42 -29.02 32.32
CA SER A 39 6.99 -29.31 32.41
C SER A 39 6.32 -28.17 33.18
N ASP A 40 6.06 -27.06 32.49
CA ASP A 40 5.06 -26.12 32.92
C ASP A 40 3.74 -26.60 32.32
N THR A 41 2.82 -26.90 33.20
CA THR A 41 1.41 -27.15 32.95
C THR A 41 0.96 -26.28 31.79
N GLN A 42 0.61 -26.95 30.71
CA GLN A 42 0.06 -26.36 29.49
C GLN A 42 -1.18 -25.55 29.89
N ARG A 43 -0.97 -24.29 30.26
CA ARG A 43 -2.07 -23.33 30.28
C ARG A 43 -2.47 -23.20 28.82
N ASP A 44 -3.64 -23.75 28.54
CA ASP A 44 -4.32 -23.57 27.28
C ASP A 44 -4.12 -22.14 26.82
N ALA A 45 -3.23 -21.94 25.85
CA ALA A 45 -3.18 -20.68 25.13
C ALA A 45 -4.61 -20.48 24.62
N PRO A 46 -5.25 -19.34 24.90
CA PRO A 46 -6.60 -19.13 24.41
C PRO A 46 -6.56 -19.38 22.92
N SER A 47 -7.25 -20.41 22.48
CA SER A 47 -7.42 -20.76 21.07
C SER A 47 -8.34 -19.70 20.45
N GLY A 48 -7.86 -18.48 20.44
CA GLY A 48 -8.53 -17.38 19.78
C GLY A 48 -8.54 -17.65 18.29
N ARG A 49 -9.68 -18.11 17.81
CA ARG A 49 -9.88 -18.44 16.40
C ARG A 49 -9.94 -17.20 15.52
N GLY A 50 -9.88 -16.00 16.09
CA GLY A 50 -9.98 -14.75 15.37
C GLY A 50 -8.99 -13.71 15.86
N SER A 51 -8.41 -12.96 14.93
CA SER A 51 -7.62 -11.78 15.26
C SER A 51 -7.88 -10.67 14.26
N PHE A 52 -7.67 -9.45 14.71
CA PHE A 52 -7.82 -8.23 13.92
C PHE A 52 -6.54 -7.43 13.97
N GLY A 53 -6.17 -6.80 12.86
CA GLY A 53 -5.00 -5.93 12.81
C GLY A 53 -5.25 -4.68 11.98
N ILE A 54 -4.47 -3.66 12.32
CA ILE A 54 -4.36 -2.42 11.55
C ILE A 54 -2.90 -2.15 11.24
N HIS A 55 -2.62 -1.56 10.10
CA HIS A 55 -1.25 -1.27 9.69
C HIS A 55 -1.14 0.03 8.90
N ALA A 56 -0.01 0.71 9.04
CA ALA A 56 0.44 1.73 8.12
C ALA A 56 1.26 1.07 7.01
N GLN A 57 1.19 1.62 5.80
CA GLN A 57 1.82 1.02 4.63
C GLN A 57 2.41 2.04 3.67
N VAL A 58 3.47 1.61 2.98
CA VAL A 58 4.07 2.32 1.86
C VAL A 58 4.05 1.39 0.65
N SER A 59 3.54 1.88 -0.47
CA SER A 59 3.41 1.12 -1.71
C SER A 59 4.36 1.65 -2.76
N GLU A 60 5.14 0.78 -3.35
CA GLU A 60 6.09 1.06 -4.42
C GLU A 60 5.55 0.51 -5.73
N PRO A 61 5.21 1.36 -6.72
CA PRO A 61 4.75 0.92 -8.04
C PRO A 61 5.82 0.09 -8.75
N LYS A 62 5.39 -0.86 -9.58
CA LYS A 62 6.27 -1.72 -10.38
C LYS A 62 5.87 -1.70 -11.85
N GLY A 63 6.83 -2.08 -12.72
CA GLY A 63 6.59 -2.14 -14.16
C GLY A 63 6.19 -0.80 -14.76
N ASP A 64 5.25 -0.81 -15.69
CA ASP A 64 4.78 0.39 -16.41
C ASP A 64 4.10 1.40 -15.48
N PHE A 65 3.50 0.93 -14.40
CA PHE A 65 2.87 1.79 -13.40
C PHE A 65 3.90 2.69 -12.69
N ALA A 66 5.12 2.19 -12.44
CA ALA A 66 6.21 2.97 -11.84
C ALA A 66 6.70 4.13 -12.71
N ASN A 67 6.52 4.04 -14.04
CA ASN A 67 6.90 5.12 -14.95
C ASN A 67 5.94 6.31 -14.88
N ASN A 68 4.74 6.10 -14.35
CA ASN A 68 3.64 7.06 -14.40
C ASN A 68 3.16 7.52 -13.03
N THR A 69 3.61 6.88 -11.94
CA THR A 69 3.15 7.16 -10.58
C THR A 69 4.31 7.18 -9.59
N SER A 70 4.09 7.82 -8.45
CA SER A 70 5.05 7.87 -7.35
C SER A 70 4.71 6.82 -6.28
N ASN A 71 5.61 6.65 -5.31
CA ASN A 71 5.33 5.83 -4.14
C ASN A 71 4.10 6.34 -3.40
N GLY A 72 3.22 5.41 -3.03
CA GLY A 72 2.03 5.69 -2.27
C GLY A 72 2.23 5.42 -0.78
N TRP A 73 1.41 6.03 0.04
CA TRP A 73 1.29 5.73 1.46
C TRP A 73 -0.17 5.52 1.83
N GLY A 74 -0.40 4.78 2.89
CA GLY A 74 -1.76 4.47 3.26
C GLY A 74 -1.90 3.71 4.56
N LEU A 75 -3.11 3.28 4.80
CA LEU A 75 -3.51 2.50 5.96
C LEU A 75 -4.25 1.25 5.51
N GLY A 76 -4.22 0.24 6.34
CA GLY A 76 -5.00 -0.96 6.12
C GLY A 76 -5.47 -1.59 7.42
N ALA A 77 -6.44 -2.47 7.27
CA ALA A 77 -6.96 -3.31 8.33
C ALA A 77 -7.14 -4.72 7.79
N TYR A 78 -7.01 -5.71 8.64
CA TYR A 78 -7.25 -7.09 8.26
C TYR A 78 -7.87 -7.89 9.38
N PHE A 79 -8.53 -8.95 8.97
CA PHE A 79 -9.10 -9.96 9.84
C PHE A 79 -8.48 -11.32 9.53
N LEU A 80 -8.23 -12.11 10.57
CA LEU A 80 -7.78 -13.48 10.47
C LEU A 80 -8.78 -14.39 11.17
N GLY A 81 -9.18 -15.47 10.50
CA GLY A 81 -9.97 -16.55 11.06
C GLY A 81 -9.20 -17.86 10.99
N GLY A 82 -8.99 -18.53 12.13
CA GLY A 82 -8.34 -19.84 12.19
C GLY A 82 -9.25 -20.93 11.62
N LEU A 83 -8.73 -21.75 10.71
CA LEU A 83 -9.43 -22.88 10.11
C LEU A 83 -9.13 -24.20 10.82
N ASP A 84 -7.99 -24.30 11.48
CA ASP A 84 -7.55 -25.48 12.20
C ASP A 84 -7.32 -25.19 13.69
N GLN A 85 -7.26 -26.25 14.51
CA GLN A 85 -7.06 -26.14 15.95
C GLN A 85 -5.68 -25.60 16.32
N ASN A 86 -4.69 -25.81 15.47
CA ASN A 86 -3.31 -25.36 15.68
C ASN A 86 -3.06 -23.95 15.14
N SER A 87 -4.07 -23.32 14.51
CA SER A 87 -3.97 -22.00 13.88
C SER A 87 -2.84 -21.89 12.84
N ILE A 88 -2.44 -23.01 12.22
CA ILE A 88 -1.46 -23.03 11.13
C ILE A 88 -2.12 -22.51 9.85
N PHE A 89 -3.36 -22.95 9.59
CA PHE A 89 -4.17 -22.53 8.47
C PHE A 89 -5.19 -21.49 8.89
N ASN A 90 -5.14 -20.32 8.26
CA ASN A 90 -6.06 -19.24 8.52
C ASN A 90 -6.65 -18.73 7.19
N ILE A 91 -7.80 -18.07 7.28
CA ILE A 91 -8.28 -17.19 6.22
C ILE A 91 -7.97 -15.76 6.63
N ARG A 92 -7.41 -14.99 5.71
CA ARG A 92 -7.11 -13.58 5.90
C ARG A 92 -7.96 -12.74 4.94
N GLY A 93 -8.62 -11.71 5.46
CA GLY A 93 -9.28 -10.68 4.66
C GLY A 93 -8.60 -9.34 4.94
N ASP A 94 -8.15 -8.67 3.88
CA ASP A 94 -7.45 -7.39 3.95
C ASP A 94 -8.27 -6.28 3.30
N PHE A 95 -8.33 -5.13 3.97
CA PHE A 95 -8.84 -3.87 3.45
C PHE A 95 -7.70 -2.87 3.47
N SER A 96 -7.44 -2.20 2.37
CA SER A 96 -6.37 -1.22 2.32
C SER A 96 -6.72 -0.01 1.46
N PHE A 97 -6.21 1.13 1.90
CA PHE A 97 -6.30 2.41 1.22
C PHE A 97 -4.88 2.94 0.98
N VAL A 98 -4.59 3.35 -0.25
CA VAL A 98 -3.30 3.92 -0.66
C VAL A 98 -3.56 5.19 -1.46
N ASN A 99 -2.96 6.28 -1.03
CA ASN A 99 -2.84 7.49 -1.84
C ASN A 99 -1.50 7.44 -2.58
N TYR A 100 -1.51 7.45 -3.92
CA TYR A 100 -0.31 7.32 -4.74
C TYR A 100 0.02 8.57 -5.56
N ALA A 101 -0.88 9.55 -5.61
CA ALA A 101 -0.62 10.85 -6.22
C ALA A 101 -1.45 11.92 -5.53
N ASN A 102 -0.80 13.05 -5.23
CA ASN A 102 -1.46 14.23 -4.70
C ASN A 102 -0.76 15.46 -5.31
N SER A 103 -1.50 16.19 -6.13
CA SER A 103 -1.01 17.38 -6.83
C SER A 103 -1.87 18.57 -6.49
N ARG A 104 -1.23 19.69 -6.21
CA ARG A 104 -1.89 21.00 -6.03
C ARG A 104 -1.28 21.98 -7.02
N ARG A 105 -2.13 22.58 -7.83
CA ARG A 105 -1.71 23.57 -8.83
C ARG A 105 -2.57 24.81 -8.76
N ARG A 106 -1.90 25.94 -8.91
CA ARG A 106 -2.56 27.23 -9.05
C ARG A 106 -2.78 27.54 -10.52
N ILE A 107 -4.02 27.80 -10.90
CA ILE A 107 -4.44 28.03 -12.27
C ILE A 107 -5.16 29.38 -12.36
N PRO A 108 -4.88 30.22 -13.39
CA PRO A 108 -5.63 31.45 -13.61
C PRO A 108 -7.05 31.15 -14.09
N LEU A 109 -8.03 31.83 -13.55
CA LEU A 109 -9.40 31.77 -14.06
C LEU A 109 -9.47 32.48 -15.44
N SER A 110 -9.95 31.75 -16.44
CA SER A 110 -10.12 32.29 -17.80
C SER A 110 -11.01 33.54 -17.79
N GLY A 111 -10.60 34.56 -18.56
CA GLY A 111 -11.35 35.82 -18.68
C GLY A 111 -11.01 36.88 -17.62
N THR A 112 -10.17 36.59 -16.66
CA THR A 112 -9.81 37.56 -15.59
C THR A 112 -8.42 38.18 -15.77
N GLY A 113 -7.74 37.90 -16.90
CA GLY A 113 -6.37 38.36 -17.14
C GLY A 113 -5.36 37.84 -16.11
N GLY A 114 -5.67 36.73 -15.39
CA GLY A 114 -4.81 36.15 -14.35
C GLY A 114 -4.94 36.80 -12.98
N LEU A 115 -5.84 37.74 -12.79
CA LEU A 115 -6.09 38.41 -11.51
C LEU A 115 -6.73 37.47 -10.47
N ILE A 116 -7.57 36.54 -10.94
CA ILE A 116 -8.17 35.51 -10.08
C ILE A 116 -7.46 34.18 -10.35
N GLN A 117 -6.97 33.58 -9.28
CA GLN A 117 -6.31 32.27 -9.33
C GLN A 117 -7.15 31.27 -8.55
N LEU A 118 -7.17 30.04 -9.01
CA LEU A 118 -7.83 28.90 -8.39
C LEU A 118 -6.80 27.83 -8.06
N ASP A 119 -6.99 27.15 -6.94
CA ASP A 119 -6.19 25.99 -6.58
C ASP A 119 -6.89 24.71 -7.08
N LEU A 120 -6.31 24.06 -8.08
CA LEU A 120 -6.72 22.74 -8.55
C LEU A 120 -5.95 21.68 -7.75
N ARG A 121 -6.67 20.88 -7.01
CA ARG A 121 -6.14 19.74 -6.26
C ARG A 121 -6.58 18.45 -6.91
N THR A 122 -5.63 17.57 -7.24
CA THR A 122 -5.90 16.24 -7.77
C THR A 122 -5.36 15.20 -6.81
N SER A 123 -6.20 14.24 -6.43
CA SER A 123 -5.84 13.13 -5.56
C SER A 123 -6.18 11.81 -6.24
N SER A 124 -5.22 10.89 -6.26
CA SER A 124 -5.39 9.56 -6.83
C SER A 124 -5.20 8.50 -5.74
N ASN A 125 -6.21 7.66 -5.60
CA ASN A 125 -6.32 6.70 -4.53
C ASN A 125 -6.59 5.29 -5.07
N ILE A 126 -6.12 4.29 -4.33
CA ILE A 126 -6.46 2.88 -4.54
C ILE A 126 -7.08 2.36 -3.26
N PHE A 127 -8.25 1.79 -3.38
CA PHE A 127 -8.91 1.04 -2.32
C PHE A 127 -8.93 -0.42 -2.71
N SER A 128 -8.39 -1.31 -1.87
CA SER A 128 -8.30 -2.75 -2.17
C SER A 128 -9.00 -3.58 -1.12
N VAL A 129 -9.74 -4.59 -1.58
CA VAL A 129 -10.37 -5.63 -0.77
C VAL A 129 -9.91 -6.97 -1.31
N VAL A 130 -9.09 -7.67 -0.54
CA VAL A 130 -8.53 -8.96 -0.94
C VAL A 130 -8.63 -9.95 0.20
N ALA A 131 -8.78 -11.22 -0.13
CA ALA A 131 -8.84 -12.29 0.85
C ALA A 131 -8.13 -13.54 0.34
N GLY A 132 -7.77 -14.43 1.27
CA GLY A 132 -7.20 -15.71 0.91
C GLY A 132 -6.59 -16.48 2.07
N PRO A 133 -6.05 -17.67 1.79
CA PRO A 133 -5.44 -18.52 2.80
C PRO A 133 -4.11 -17.94 3.29
N GLN A 134 -3.89 -18.03 4.60
CA GLN A 134 -2.63 -17.70 5.26
C GLN A 134 -2.09 -18.92 6.00
N LEU A 135 -0.82 -19.18 5.78
CA LEU A 135 -0.06 -20.18 6.54
C LEU A 135 0.77 -19.46 7.59
N LEU A 136 0.65 -19.91 8.84
CA LEU A 136 1.52 -19.48 9.93
C LEU A 136 2.62 -20.52 10.15
N GLY A 137 3.83 -20.04 10.38
CA GLY A 137 4.94 -20.88 10.85
C GLY A 137 4.80 -21.23 12.32
N PRO A 138 5.85 -21.83 12.92
CA PRO A 138 5.85 -22.20 14.32
C PRO A 138 5.46 -21.03 15.23
N THR A 139 4.52 -21.28 16.13
CA THR A 139 4.03 -20.27 17.07
C THR A 139 5.07 -20.00 18.15
N GLY A 140 5.33 -18.70 18.41
CA GLY A 140 6.32 -18.28 19.41
C GLY A 140 6.30 -16.77 19.59
N THR A 141 7.41 -16.22 20.06
CA THR A 141 7.63 -14.78 20.09
C THR A 141 7.68 -14.21 18.67
N PHE A 142 8.25 -14.97 17.74
CA PHE A 142 8.33 -14.66 16.32
C PHE A 142 7.56 -15.73 15.54
N THR A 143 6.57 -15.33 14.76
CA THR A 143 5.71 -16.23 13.99
C THR A 143 5.70 -15.75 12.53
N PRO A 144 6.49 -16.36 11.63
CA PRO A 144 6.47 -16.01 10.21
C PRO A 144 5.15 -16.45 9.57
N TYR A 145 4.78 -15.80 8.47
CA TYR A 145 3.61 -16.19 7.70
C TYR A 145 3.78 -15.94 6.20
N ALA A 146 2.98 -16.68 5.44
CA ALA A 146 2.79 -16.47 4.01
C ALA A 146 1.29 -16.50 3.69
N THR A 147 0.85 -15.62 2.80
CA THR A 147 -0.57 -15.47 2.43
C THR A 147 -0.68 -15.43 0.91
N ALA A 148 -1.62 -16.16 0.33
CA ALA A 148 -2.09 -15.95 -1.04
C ALA A 148 -3.32 -15.06 -0.98
N LEU A 149 -3.44 -14.09 -1.88
CA LEU A 149 -4.50 -13.08 -1.86
C LEU A 149 -5.16 -12.97 -3.23
N GLY A 150 -6.48 -12.80 -3.23
CA GLY A 150 -7.28 -12.52 -4.41
C GLY A 150 -8.47 -11.66 -4.06
N GLY A 151 -8.87 -10.77 -4.97
CA GLY A 151 -9.98 -9.85 -4.74
C GLY A 151 -10.03 -8.75 -5.79
N PHE A 152 -10.34 -7.54 -5.39
CA PHE A 152 -10.43 -6.41 -6.31
C PHE A 152 -9.90 -5.12 -5.69
N SER A 153 -9.50 -4.22 -6.58
CA SER A 153 -9.07 -2.87 -6.24
C SER A 153 -9.86 -1.85 -7.05
N VAL A 154 -10.18 -0.74 -6.41
CA VAL A 154 -10.84 0.41 -7.00
C VAL A 154 -9.82 1.53 -7.14
N PHE A 155 -9.54 1.94 -8.37
CA PHE A 155 -8.71 3.10 -8.69
C PHE A 155 -9.60 4.30 -8.85
N SER A 156 -9.38 5.36 -8.06
CA SER A 156 -10.18 6.58 -8.09
C SER A 156 -9.28 7.80 -8.18
N THR A 157 -9.58 8.69 -9.13
CA THR A 157 -8.92 9.99 -9.25
C THR A 157 -9.97 11.08 -9.16
N GLU A 158 -9.82 11.95 -8.18
CA GLU A 158 -10.70 13.08 -7.91
C GLU A 158 -9.93 14.40 -8.09
N SER A 159 -10.57 15.37 -8.72
CA SER A 159 -10.08 16.74 -8.82
C SER A 159 -11.04 17.69 -8.14
N THR A 160 -10.49 18.56 -7.32
CA THR A 160 -11.23 19.55 -6.54
C THR A 160 -10.71 20.94 -6.86
N ILE A 161 -11.59 21.91 -7.05
CA ILE A 161 -11.27 23.31 -7.26
C ILE A 161 -11.59 24.08 -5.98
N GLU A 162 -10.58 24.74 -5.44
CA GLU A 162 -10.67 25.56 -4.22
C GLU A 162 -10.40 27.03 -4.58
N GLY A 163 -11.06 27.96 -3.88
CA GLY A 163 -10.74 29.38 -3.98
C GLY A 163 -9.35 29.66 -3.38
N SER A 164 -8.69 30.72 -3.87
CA SER A 164 -7.36 31.11 -3.35
C SER A 164 -7.41 31.85 -2.01
N ASP A 165 -8.56 31.96 -1.38
CA ASP A 165 -8.85 32.73 -0.18
C ASP A 165 -8.58 31.98 1.14
N ASN A 166 -7.87 30.89 1.11
CA ASN A 166 -7.48 30.07 2.29
C ASN A 166 -8.65 29.43 3.07
N THR A 167 -9.87 29.44 2.53
CA THR A 167 -11.04 28.88 3.24
C THR A 167 -11.13 27.37 3.15
N ASN A 168 -10.29 26.69 2.37
CA ASN A 168 -10.29 25.24 2.14
C ASN A 168 -11.67 24.65 1.81
N THR A 169 -12.60 25.49 1.36
CA THR A 169 -13.94 25.06 0.97
C THR A 169 -13.96 24.82 -0.51
N PRO A 170 -14.07 23.57 -0.97
CA PRO A 170 -14.18 23.28 -2.39
C PRO A 170 -15.52 23.81 -2.92
N PHE A 171 -15.51 24.58 -4.00
CA PHE A 171 -16.73 25.01 -4.66
C PHE A 171 -17.10 24.13 -5.86
N ALA A 172 -16.19 23.27 -6.31
CA ALA A 172 -16.45 22.25 -7.32
C ALA A 172 -15.55 21.05 -7.12
N SER A 173 -16.11 19.85 -7.23
CA SER A 173 -15.35 18.59 -7.25
C SER A 173 -15.88 17.72 -8.39
N THR A 174 -15.01 16.92 -8.97
CA THR A 174 -15.38 15.93 -9.99
C THR A 174 -14.53 14.68 -9.85
N THR A 175 -15.18 13.52 -9.99
CA THR A 175 -14.47 12.24 -10.11
C THR A 175 -14.07 12.08 -11.57
N ASN A 176 -12.78 12.13 -11.86
CA ASN A 176 -12.26 12.07 -13.22
C ASN A 176 -12.17 10.63 -13.75
N SER A 177 -11.92 9.68 -12.87
CA SER A 177 -11.80 8.25 -13.21
C SER A 177 -12.16 7.39 -12.02
N ASN A 178 -12.90 6.32 -12.26
CA ASN A 178 -13.18 5.27 -11.29
C ASN A 178 -13.17 3.93 -12.04
N ASP A 179 -12.28 3.03 -11.65
CA ASP A 179 -12.14 1.73 -12.30
C ASP A 179 -11.97 0.63 -11.26
N VAL A 180 -12.66 -0.48 -11.45
CA VAL A 180 -12.64 -1.66 -10.58
C VAL A 180 -11.97 -2.79 -11.30
N VAL A 181 -10.87 -3.28 -10.77
CA VAL A 181 -10.06 -4.32 -11.40
C VAL A 181 -9.77 -5.47 -10.45
N TRP A 182 -9.58 -6.67 -10.99
CA TRP A 182 -9.13 -7.81 -10.23
C TRP A 182 -7.71 -7.59 -9.71
N ALA A 183 -7.51 -7.97 -8.44
CA ALA A 183 -6.24 -7.92 -7.74
C ALA A 183 -5.89 -9.32 -7.22
N TYR A 184 -4.69 -9.79 -7.48
CA TYR A 184 -4.21 -11.08 -6.97
C TYR A 184 -2.72 -11.02 -6.67
N GLY A 185 -2.29 -11.84 -5.74
CA GLY A 185 -0.89 -11.84 -5.35
C GLY A 185 -0.63 -12.59 -4.05
N GLY A 186 0.30 -12.09 -3.27
CA GLY A 186 0.66 -12.71 -2.00
C GLY A 186 1.32 -11.74 -1.04
N ALA A 187 1.39 -12.17 0.21
CA ALA A 187 2.08 -11.44 1.26
C ALA A 187 2.97 -12.39 2.06
N VAL A 188 4.08 -11.88 2.54
CA VAL A 188 4.96 -12.56 3.49
C VAL A 188 5.30 -11.60 4.63
N GLY A 189 5.47 -12.14 5.83
CA GLY A 189 5.78 -11.32 6.98
C GLY A 189 5.97 -12.12 8.24
N ALA A 190 5.97 -11.42 9.37
CA ALA A 190 6.07 -12.04 10.67
C ALA A 190 5.30 -11.25 11.72
N TYR A 191 4.70 -12.00 12.64
CA TYR A 191 4.15 -11.47 13.88
C TYR A 191 5.20 -11.58 14.98
N VAL A 192 5.45 -10.47 15.67
CA VAL A 192 6.31 -10.42 16.85
C VAL A 192 5.43 -10.16 18.06
N ARG A 193 5.35 -11.11 19.00
CA ARG A 193 4.53 -10.97 20.19
C ARG A 193 5.14 -9.94 21.14
N VAL A 194 4.39 -8.88 21.44
CA VAL A 194 4.82 -7.80 22.33
C VAL A 194 4.10 -7.82 23.68
N TYR A 195 2.92 -8.41 23.73
CA TYR A 195 2.15 -8.55 24.97
C TYR A 195 1.46 -9.92 25.03
N ASN A 196 1.54 -10.58 26.20
CA ASN A 196 1.00 -11.91 26.43
C ASN A 196 0.00 -11.90 27.60
N GLY A 197 -1.13 -11.21 27.42
CA GLY A 197 -2.24 -11.16 28.37
C GLY A 197 -3.48 -11.90 27.84
N ARG A 198 -4.65 -11.58 28.39
CA ARG A 198 -5.95 -12.14 27.96
C ARG A 198 -6.20 -11.94 26.46
N ASN A 199 -5.80 -10.79 25.93
CA ASN A 199 -5.82 -10.49 24.50
C ASN A 199 -4.36 -10.22 24.06
N PRO A 200 -3.64 -11.23 23.56
CA PRO A 200 -2.26 -11.04 23.11
C PRO A 200 -2.16 -10.03 21.99
N VAL A 201 -1.16 -9.15 22.09
CA VAL A 201 -0.86 -8.14 21.08
C VAL A 201 0.44 -8.52 20.37
N ARG A 202 0.40 -8.47 19.04
CA ARG A 202 1.53 -8.75 18.16
C ARG A 202 1.81 -7.56 17.26
N LEU A 203 3.08 -7.28 17.03
CA LEU A 203 3.52 -6.41 15.96
C LEU A 203 3.49 -7.21 14.65
N ASP A 204 2.96 -6.62 13.59
CA ASP A 204 2.88 -7.21 12.26
C ASP A 204 3.82 -6.46 11.31
N ILE A 205 4.81 -7.16 10.75
CA ILE A 205 5.77 -6.60 9.80
C ILE A 205 5.74 -7.46 8.55
N GLY A 206 5.49 -6.87 7.40
CA GLY A 206 5.40 -7.65 6.18
C GLY A 206 5.53 -6.86 4.89
N ALA A 207 5.55 -7.62 3.81
CA ALA A 207 5.49 -7.13 2.45
C ALA A 207 4.42 -7.88 1.66
N ARG A 208 3.70 -7.16 0.82
CA ARG A 208 2.63 -7.67 -0.03
C ARG A 208 2.90 -7.26 -1.47
N PHE A 209 2.84 -8.19 -2.39
CA PHE A 209 2.82 -7.94 -3.81
C PHE A 209 1.41 -8.16 -4.34
N LEU A 210 0.83 -7.15 -4.97
CA LEU A 210 -0.43 -7.25 -5.69
C LEU A 210 -0.21 -6.92 -7.16
N ARG A 211 -0.71 -7.80 -7.99
CA ARG A 211 -0.83 -7.64 -9.43
C ARG A 211 -2.28 -7.33 -9.74
N HIS A 212 -2.49 -6.37 -10.62
CA HIS A 212 -3.82 -5.96 -11.09
C HIS A 212 -3.95 -6.24 -12.57
N ASP A 213 -5.18 -6.50 -12.99
CA ASP A 213 -5.53 -6.46 -14.40
C ASP A 213 -5.38 -5.03 -14.93
N ASP A 214 -5.61 -4.83 -16.23
CA ASP A 214 -5.51 -3.51 -16.84
C ASP A 214 -6.44 -2.52 -16.17
N ALA A 215 -5.88 -1.58 -15.44
CA ALA A 215 -6.58 -0.52 -14.75
C ALA A 215 -6.53 0.78 -15.57
N SER A 216 -7.61 1.55 -15.49
CA SER A 216 -7.67 2.92 -16.02
C SER A 216 -7.32 3.88 -14.90
N TYR A 217 -6.23 4.63 -15.04
CA TYR A 217 -5.78 5.58 -14.03
C TYR A 217 -5.31 6.89 -14.67
N LEU A 218 -5.39 7.96 -13.91
CA LEU A 218 -4.90 9.27 -14.31
C LEU A 218 -3.64 9.62 -13.52
N ASN A 219 -2.64 10.15 -14.22
CA ASN A 219 -1.49 10.77 -13.59
C ASN A 219 -1.57 12.31 -13.72
N ASP A 220 -0.77 13.00 -12.92
CA ASP A 220 -0.72 14.47 -12.90
C ASP A 220 -0.46 15.09 -14.25
N GLN A 221 0.35 14.45 -15.10
CA GLN A 221 0.70 14.97 -16.41
C GLN A 221 -0.50 14.98 -17.36
N ARG A 222 -1.31 13.91 -17.36
CA ARG A 222 -2.54 13.82 -18.18
C ARG A 222 -3.61 14.79 -17.73
N VAL A 223 -3.74 14.99 -16.42
CA VAL A 223 -4.67 16.00 -15.89
C VAL A 223 -4.21 17.40 -16.31
N LYS A 224 -2.91 17.68 -16.28
CA LYS A 224 -2.34 18.95 -16.74
C LYS A 224 -2.59 19.19 -18.23
N GLU A 225 -2.23 18.23 -19.08
CA GLU A 225 -2.42 18.33 -20.55
C GLU A 225 -3.89 18.55 -20.91
N ALA A 226 -4.80 17.86 -20.24
CA ALA A 226 -6.23 18.02 -20.42
C ALA A 226 -6.70 19.44 -20.09
N PHE A 227 -6.22 19.96 -18.98
CA PHE A 227 -6.56 21.30 -18.52
C PHE A 227 -5.98 22.40 -19.46
N GLU A 228 -4.69 22.30 -19.81
CA GLU A 228 -4.02 23.27 -20.69
C GLU A 228 -4.67 23.30 -22.08
N ASN A 229 -5.17 22.19 -22.58
CA ASN A 229 -5.81 22.08 -23.89
C ASN A 229 -7.34 22.20 -23.86
N ASN A 230 -7.93 22.49 -22.69
CA ASN A 230 -9.38 22.54 -22.49
C ASN A 230 -10.12 21.30 -23.03
N ARG A 231 -9.57 20.10 -22.73
CA ARG A 231 -10.08 18.79 -23.14
C ARG A 231 -10.28 17.90 -21.93
N PRO A 232 -11.17 16.90 -22.00
CA PRO A 232 -11.29 15.93 -20.93
C PRO A 232 -9.99 15.15 -20.76
N ALA A 233 -9.61 14.84 -19.50
CA ALA A 233 -8.45 14.01 -19.22
C ALA A 233 -8.72 12.58 -19.68
N ILE A 234 -7.82 12.04 -20.50
CA ILE A 234 -7.92 10.67 -21.01
C ILE A 234 -7.11 9.77 -20.08
N PRO A 235 -7.75 8.80 -19.38
CA PRO A 235 -7.05 7.86 -18.52
C PRO A 235 -6.01 7.02 -19.28
N LEU A 236 -4.90 6.75 -18.63
CA LEU A 236 -3.96 5.72 -19.06
C LEU A 236 -4.55 4.35 -18.70
N ARG A 237 -4.39 3.39 -19.58
CA ARG A 237 -4.77 2.01 -19.33
C ARG A 237 -3.53 1.13 -19.32
N GLY A 238 -3.38 0.34 -18.26
CA GLY A 238 -2.25 -0.57 -18.12
C GLY A 238 -2.25 -1.30 -16.80
N ARG A 239 -1.34 -2.23 -16.65
CA ARG A 239 -1.16 -2.99 -15.42
C ARG A 239 -0.66 -2.09 -14.29
N ALA A 240 -1.30 -2.19 -13.14
CA ALA A 240 -0.96 -1.41 -11.95
C ALA A 240 -0.40 -2.33 -10.84
N ASP A 241 0.79 -2.86 -11.05
CA ASP A 241 1.45 -3.75 -10.10
C ASP A 241 2.20 -2.94 -9.03
N PHE A 242 2.15 -3.36 -7.76
CA PHE A 242 2.92 -2.72 -6.70
C PHE A 242 3.31 -3.66 -5.56
N ILE A 243 4.42 -3.32 -4.91
CA ILE A 243 4.86 -3.92 -3.65
C ILE A 243 4.49 -2.97 -2.52
N THR A 244 3.84 -3.49 -1.50
CA THR A 244 3.46 -2.73 -0.30
C THR A 244 4.22 -3.27 0.89
N TYR A 245 4.96 -2.43 1.58
CA TYR A 245 5.58 -2.72 2.87
C TYR A 245 4.68 -2.18 3.97
N TYR A 246 4.45 -2.94 5.02
CA TYR A 246 3.56 -2.54 6.09
C TYR A 246 4.10 -2.89 7.47
N LEU A 247 3.71 -2.05 8.42
CA LEU A 247 3.97 -2.20 9.85
C LEU A 247 2.66 -1.95 10.60
N GLY A 248 2.29 -2.88 11.46
CA GLY A 248 1.01 -2.81 12.14
C GLY A 248 0.96 -3.49 13.48
N VAL A 249 -0.23 -3.50 14.04
CA VAL A 249 -0.56 -4.17 15.30
C VAL A 249 -1.70 -5.14 15.05
N ASN A 250 -1.56 -6.33 15.60
CA ASN A 250 -2.55 -7.39 15.57
C ASN A 250 -2.95 -7.76 16.98
N ILE A 251 -4.24 -7.89 17.22
CA ILE A 251 -4.83 -8.29 18.51
C ILE A 251 -5.59 -9.59 18.31
N ILE A 252 -5.28 -10.59 19.13
CA ILE A 252 -6.04 -11.84 19.17
C ILE A 252 -7.26 -11.60 20.05
N ALA A 253 -8.46 -11.74 19.48
CA ALA A 253 -9.69 -11.32 20.15
C ALA A 253 -10.47 -12.47 20.81
N PHE A 254 -10.43 -13.69 20.27
CA PHE A 254 -11.17 -14.87 20.78
C PHE A 254 -10.66 -16.17 20.16
#